data_318d1d42cfcfffe432dc76b41d519732
#
_entry.id   318d1d42cfcfffe432dc76b41d519732
#
_cell.length_a   1.000
_cell.length_b   1.000
_cell.length_c   1.000
_cell.angle_alpha   90.00
_cell.angle_beta   90.00
_cell.angle_gamma   90.00
#
_symmetry.space_group_name_H-M   'P 1'
#
loop_
_entity.id
_entity.type
_entity.pdbx_description
1 polymer ?
#
loop_
_entity_poly.entity_id
_entity_poly.type
_entity_poly.pdbx_seq_one_letter_code
_entity_poly.pdbx_strand_id
1 'polypeptide(L)'
;MVLSAIISDIHGNMQALEAVVVDARREGAERFYCLGDIVGYGAQPVECLEIVREISSATIQGNHEYAVLHGPAGFNRLASEAVFWTRRQLEAGSTGMTDGLDYIGGLGDRADLEQCTLVHGSPRHPRDEYLFREDTIEFLPQRQDFSSKLEGCFQLIDQPCFVGHTHVPGVIDDTWHWVAPAGCPDGYDTEGRACLVNVGSVGQPRDGNHGASYALFDGKTVQFRRVTYDVASAARRIFDEADLPDMLGQRLLEAW
;
A
#
# COMPACT_ATOMS: atom_id res chain seq x y z
N MET A 1 13.40 2.99 20.71
CA MET A 1 12.79 2.15 19.65
C MET A 1 13.01 2.88 18.33
N VAL A 2 13.23 2.17 17.23
CA VAL A 2 13.48 2.76 15.91
C VAL A 2 12.15 3.11 15.28
N LEU A 3 11.97 4.37 14.87
CA LEU A 3 10.76 4.79 14.17
C LEU A 3 10.80 4.30 12.72
N SER A 4 9.76 3.61 12.30
CA SER A 4 9.62 3.05 10.96
C SER A 4 8.48 3.72 10.20
N ALA A 5 8.71 4.07 8.93
CA ALA A 5 7.66 4.48 8.00
C ALA A 5 7.16 3.24 7.23
N ILE A 6 5.86 3.02 7.24
CA ILE A 6 5.21 1.91 6.53
C ILE A 6 4.40 2.48 5.38
N ILE A 7 4.80 2.16 4.16
CA ILE A 7 4.26 2.68 2.91
C ILE A 7 3.65 1.54 2.09
N SER A 8 2.64 1.86 1.30
CA SER A 8 1.94 0.90 0.43
C SER A 8 1.32 1.60 -0.78
N ASP A 9 1.01 0.83 -1.81
CA ASP A 9 0.16 1.27 -2.93
C ASP A 9 0.69 2.58 -3.55
N ILE A 10 1.96 2.55 -3.95
CA ILE A 10 2.70 3.69 -4.54
C ILE A 10 2.25 3.92 -5.97
N HIS A 11 1.99 2.82 -6.68
CA HIS A 11 1.42 2.85 -8.02
C HIS A 11 2.13 3.79 -9.00
N GLY A 12 3.45 3.74 -9.08
CA GLY A 12 4.23 4.53 -10.03
C GLY A 12 4.05 6.05 -9.89
N ASN A 13 3.60 6.54 -8.74
CA ASN A 13 3.40 7.95 -8.43
C ASN A 13 4.63 8.51 -7.71
N MET A 14 5.60 8.93 -8.48
CA MET A 14 6.88 9.44 -7.98
C MET A 14 6.71 10.69 -7.12
N GLN A 15 5.81 11.61 -7.51
CA GLN A 15 5.55 12.87 -6.80
C GLN A 15 5.04 12.61 -5.39
N ALA A 16 4.16 11.61 -5.24
CA ALA A 16 3.65 11.21 -3.93
C ALA A 16 4.73 10.49 -3.09
N LEU A 17 5.49 9.58 -3.70
CA LEU A 17 6.55 8.85 -3.01
C LEU A 17 7.63 9.78 -2.47
N GLU A 18 8.14 10.72 -3.28
CA GLU A 18 9.13 11.71 -2.85
C GLU A 18 8.62 12.55 -1.67
N ALA A 19 7.37 13.03 -1.75
CA ALA A 19 6.77 13.79 -0.66
C ALA A 19 6.69 13.00 0.64
N VAL A 20 6.29 11.72 0.57
CA VAL A 20 6.22 10.83 1.73
C VAL A 20 7.60 10.54 2.30
N VAL A 21 8.62 10.28 1.48
CA VAL A 21 10.00 10.02 1.94
C VAL A 21 10.56 11.24 2.67
N VAL A 22 10.31 12.44 2.14
CA VAL A 22 10.75 13.70 2.79
C VAL A 22 10.03 13.90 4.13
N ASP A 23 8.72 13.70 4.17
CA ASP A 23 7.93 13.85 5.40
C ASP A 23 8.35 12.82 6.46
N ALA A 24 8.46 11.54 6.10
CA ALA A 24 8.85 10.47 7.02
C ALA A 24 10.23 10.71 7.64
N ARG A 25 11.21 11.13 6.82
CA ARG A 25 12.56 11.49 7.32
C ARG A 25 12.53 12.71 8.25
N ARG A 26 11.69 13.70 7.95
CA ARG A 26 11.50 14.88 8.82
C ARG A 26 10.89 14.50 10.18
N GLU A 27 9.98 13.53 10.19
CA GLU A 27 9.39 12.97 11.41
C GLU A 27 10.36 12.04 12.18
N GLY A 28 11.52 11.76 11.63
CA GLY A 28 12.58 10.96 12.27
C GLY A 28 12.52 9.46 11.95
N ALA A 29 11.81 9.06 10.89
CA ALA A 29 11.81 7.66 10.46
C ALA A 29 13.22 7.24 9.99
N GLU A 30 13.72 6.18 10.61
CA GLU A 30 15.04 5.60 10.33
C GLU A 30 14.94 4.39 9.40
N ARG A 31 13.75 3.76 9.30
CA ARG A 31 13.47 2.58 8.47
C ARG A 31 12.24 2.81 7.62
N PHE A 32 12.23 2.16 6.46
CA PHE A 32 11.05 2.08 5.60
C PHE A 32 10.67 0.62 5.38
N TYR A 33 9.37 0.33 5.45
CA TYR A 33 8.79 -0.95 5.06
C TYR A 33 7.77 -0.70 3.95
N CYS A 34 7.84 -1.45 2.86
CA CYS A 34 6.94 -1.31 1.73
C CYS A 34 6.05 -2.56 1.60
N LEU A 35 4.74 -2.35 1.61
CA LEU A 35 3.74 -3.41 1.54
C LEU A 35 3.38 -3.82 0.10
N GLY A 36 4.17 -3.40 -0.90
CA GLY A 36 3.90 -3.73 -2.30
C GLY A 36 3.03 -2.70 -3.02
N ASP A 37 2.58 -3.08 -4.21
CA ASP A 37 1.93 -2.22 -5.19
C ASP A 37 2.74 -0.93 -5.45
N ILE A 38 4.05 -1.12 -5.65
CA ILE A 38 4.99 -0.07 -6.02
C ILE A 38 4.67 0.41 -7.44
N VAL A 39 4.30 -0.54 -8.28
CA VAL A 39 4.05 -0.35 -9.72
C VAL A 39 2.55 -0.40 -10.06
N GLY A 40 2.23 -0.20 -11.33
CA GLY A 40 0.85 -0.17 -11.83
C GLY A 40 0.24 1.23 -11.76
N TYR A 41 -0.77 1.49 -12.56
CA TYR A 41 -1.53 2.73 -12.70
C TYR A 41 -0.73 3.98 -13.11
N GLY A 42 0.26 4.40 -12.33
CA GLY A 42 1.02 5.62 -12.54
C GLY A 42 2.14 5.49 -13.58
N ALA A 43 2.67 6.64 -13.99
CA ALA A 43 3.54 6.76 -15.16
C ALA A 43 5.04 6.58 -14.86
N GLN A 44 5.45 6.38 -13.60
CA GLN A 44 6.86 6.31 -13.20
C GLN A 44 7.20 5.05 -12.38
N PRO A 45 6.89 3.84 -12.90
CA PRO A 45 7.08 2.60 -12.15
C PRO A 45 8.56 2.26 -11.92
N VAL A 46 9.45 2.58 -12.87
CA VAL A 46 10.89 2.29 -12.78
C VAL A 46 11.52 3.11 -11.66
N GLU A 47 11.28 4.42 -11.66
CA GLU A 47 11.83 5.36 -10.68
C GLU A 47 11.31 5.06 -9.26
N CYS A 48 10.02 4.74 -9.13
CA CYS A 48 9.46 4.34 -7.82
C CYS A 48 10.11 3.06 -7.30
N LEU A 49 10.34 2.09 -8.18
CA LEU A 49 10.95 0.82 -7.82
C LEU A 49 12.40 1.00 -7.35
N GLU A 50 13.17 1.85 -8.04
CA GLU A 50 14.55 2.18 -7.67
C GLU A 50 14.62 2.82 -6.28
N ILE A 51 13.76 3.83 -6.00
CA ILE A 51 13.70 4.46 -4.68
C ILE A 51 13.33 3.46 -3.60
N VAL A 52 12.25 2.69 -3.79
CA VAL A 52 11.81 1.72 -2.79
C VAL A 52 12.91 0.70 -2.49
N ARG A 53 13.59 0.22 -3.52
CA ARG A 53 14.71 -0.71 -3.37
C ARG A 53 15.88 -0.11 -2.56
N GLU A 54 16.14 1.19 -2.73
CA GLU A 54 17.22 1.88 -2.04
C GLU A 54 16.90 2.11 -0.55
N ILE A 55 15.65 2.54 -0.25
CA ILE A 55 15.31 3.00 1.10
C ILE A 55 14.72 1.92 2.01
N SER A 56 14.11 0.86 1.44
CA SER A 56 13.33 -0.08 2.23
C SER A 56 14.18 -1.15 2.91
N SER A 57 13.95 -1.32 4.20
CA SER A 57 14.54 -2.41 5.00
C SER A 57 13.85 -3.74 4.78
N ALA A 58 12.56 -3.70 4.40
CA ALA A 58 11.77 -4.85 3.96
C ALA A 58 10.74 -4.39 2.92
N THR A 59 10.55 -5.20 1.90
CA THR A 59 9.55 -5.01 0.84
C THR A 59 8.86 -6.34 0.58
N ILE A 60 7.55 -6.32 0.48
CA ILE A 60 6.76 -7.48 0.07
C ILE A 60 6.08 -7.22 -1.28
N GLN A 61 5.65 -8.29 -1.93
CA GLN A 61 4.98 -8.24 -3.22
C GLN A 61 3.49 -7.93 -3.05
N GLY A 62 2.98 -6.92 -3.77
CA GLY A 62 1.56 -6.68 -3.92
C GLY A 62 0.97 -7.43 -5.14
N ASN A 63 -0.34 -7.28 -5.35
CA ASN A 63 -1.01 -7.92 -6.47
C ASN A 63 -0.61 -7.31 -7.82
N HIS A 64 -0.18 -6.05 -7.87
CA HIS A 64 0.30 -5.42 -9.11
C HIS A 64 1.67 -5.95 -9.55
N GLU A 65 2.64 -6.13 -8.64
CA GLU A 65 3.91 -6.79 -8.96
C GLU A 65 3.66 -8.21 -9.48
N TYR A 66 2.80 -8.97 -8.81
CA TYR A 66 2.44 -10.31 -9.24
C TYR A 66 1.80 -10.33 -10.64
N ALA A 67 0.87 -9.39 -10.90
CA ALA A 67 0.22 -9.27 -12.19
C ALA A 67 1.20 -8.87 -13.32
N VAL A 68 2.19 -8.03 -13.05
CA VAL A 68 3.25 -7.67 -14.01
C VAL A 68 4.06 -8.90 -14.39
N LEU A 69 4.36 -9.80 -13.46
CA LEU A 69 5.12 -11.02 -13.72
C LEU A 69 4.31 -12.10 -14.43
N HIS A 70 3.06 -12.31 -14.02
CA HIS A 70 2.28 -13.50 -14.37
C HIS A 70 1.04 -13.22 -15.24
N GLY A 71 0.70 -11.94 -15.42
CA GLY A 71 -0.48 -11.48 -16.13
C GLY A 71 -1.61 -11.03 -15.20
N PRO A 72 -2.47 -10.09 -15.65
CA PRO A 72 -3.48 -9.42 -14.84
C PRO A 72 -4.79 -10.23 -14.71
N ALA A 73 -4.71 -11.50 -14.30
CA ALA A 73 -5.88 -12.32 -14.08
C ALA A 73 -6.79 -11.71 -12.99
N GLY A 74 -8.08 -11.54 -13.28
CA GLY A 74 -9.04 -10.94 -12.34
C GLY A 74 -9.05 -9.41 -12.29
N PHE A 75 -8.11 -8.73 -12.96
CA PHE A 75 -8.10 -7.28 -13.05
C PHE A 75 -9.17 -6.76 -14.01
N ASN A 76 -9.72 -5.58 -13.72
CA ASN A 76 -10.54 -4.86 -14.69
C ASN A 76 -9.69 -4.36 -15.88
N ARG A 77 -10.36 -3.88 -16.94
CA ARG A 77 -9.68 -3.45 -18.17
C ARG A 77 -8.62 -2.37 -17.93
N LEU A 78 -8.94 -1.32 -17.16
CA LEU A 78 -8.01 -0.21 -16.92
C LEU A 78 -6.74 -0.67 -16.18
N ALA A 79 -6.93 -1.49 -15.14
CA ALA A 79 -5.82 -2.05 -14.40
C ALA A 79 -4.98 -3.01 -15.25
N SER A 80 -5.61 -3.82 -16.12
CA SER A 80 -4.91 -4.71 -17.04
C SER A 80 -4.06 -3.95 -18.06
N GLU A 81 -4.59 -2.88 -18.64
CA GLU A 81 -3.85 -2.02 -19.58
C GLU A 81 -2.63 -1.40 -18.89
N ALA A 82 -2.78 -0.90 -17.66
CA ALA A 82 -1.68 -0.36 -16.86
C ALA A 82 -0.63 -1.42 -16.51
N VAL A 83 -1.02 -2.65 -16.16
CA VAL A 83 -0.09 -3.76 -15.88
C VAL A 83 0.77 -4.08 -17.11
N PHE A 84 0.16 -4.20 -18.30
CA PHE A 84 0.92 -4.48 -19.53
C PHE A 84 1.84 -3.31 -19.89
N TRP A 85 1.41 -2.07 -19.71
CA TRP A 85 2.25 -0.90 -19.91
C TRP A 85 3.44 -0.90 -18.94
N THR A 86 3.18 -1.09 -17.66
CA THR A 86 4.20 -1.18 -16.60
C THR A 86 5.26 -2.23 -16.94
N ARG A 87 4.82 -3.43 -17.37
CA ARG A 87 5.75 -4.49 -17.76
C ARG A 87 6.69 -4.04 -18.87
N ARG A 88 6.16 -3.39 -19.93
CA ARG A 88 6.98 -2.84 -21.01
C ARG A 88 8.00 -1.82 -20.51
N GLN A 89 7.63 -0.95 -19.54
CA GLN A 89 8.56 0.01 -18.96
C GLN A 89 9.70 -0.67 -18.21
N LEU A 90 9.39 -1.68 -17.39
CA LEU A 90 10.41 -2.43 -16.66
C LEU A 90 11.32 -3.22 -17.59
N GLU A 91 10.79 -3.82 -18.66
CA GLU A 91 11.57 -4.50 -19.71
C GLU A 91 12.49 -3.52 -20.46
N ALA A 92 12.04 -2.31 -20.77
CA ALA A 92 12.80 -1.28 -21.46
C ALA A 92 13.86 -0.61 -20.58
N GLY A 93 13.59 -0.45 -19.28
CA GLY A 93 14.50 0.15 -18.30
C GLY A 93 15.70 -0.72 -17.89
N SER A 94 15.78 -1.94 -18.39
CA SER A 94 16.78 -2.97 -18.04
C SER A 94 18.22 -2.68 -18.52
N THR A 95 18.64 -1.43 -18.67
CA THR A 95 19.98 -1.07 -19.14
C THR A 95 20.96 -0.87 -17.97
N GLY A 96 21.37 -1.98 -17.31
CA GLY A 96 22.62 -1.99 -16.53
C GLY A 96 22.57 -2.04 -15.01
N MET A 97 21.41 -2.06 -14.40
CA MET A 97 21.22 -2.47 -12.99
C MET A 97 20.25 -3.66 -12.96
N THR A 98 20.28 -4.44 -11.89
CA THR A 98 19.44 -5.64 -11.71
C THR A 98 18.03 -5.40 -12.21
N ASP A 99 17.59 -6.23 -13.16
CA ASP A 99 16.30 -6.15 -13.82
C ASP A 99 15.16 -5.88 -12.81
N GLY A 100 14.34 -4.87 -13.07
CA GLY A 100 13.20 -4.55 -12.22
C GLY A 100 12.25 -5.74 -12.05
N LEU A 101 12.11 -6.57 -13.09
CA LEU A 101 11.34 -7.81 -13.06
C LEU A 101 11.99 -8.85 -12.11
N ASP A 102 13.31 -8.98 -12.12
CA ASP A 102 14.03 -9.87 -11.20
C ASP A 102 13.84 -9.41 -9.75
N TYR A 103 13.88 -8.09 -9.49
CA TYR A 103 13.65 -7.55 -8.16
C TYR A 103 12.26 -7.89 -7.65
N ILE A 104 11.21 -7.55 -8.39
CA ILE A 104 9.84 -7.84 -7.96
C ILE A 104 9.54 -9.35 -7.90
N GLY A 105 10.22 -10.15 -8.73
CA GLY A 105 10.14 -11.62 -8.72
C GLY A 105 10.79 -12.27 -7.50
N GLY A 106 11.73 -11.58 -6.85
CA GLY A 106 12.39 -12.02 -5.62
C GLY A 106 11.65 -11.66 -4.33
N LEU A 107 10.58 -10.83 -4.41
CA LEU A 107 9.81 -10.42 -3.23
C LEU A 107 8.89 -11.54 -2.74
N GLY A 108 8.86 -11.74 -1.42
CA GLY A 108 7.84 -12.57 -0.76
C GLY A 108 6.51 -11.81 -0.62
N ASP A 109 5.45 -12.53 -0.31
CA ASP A 109 4.12 -11.96 -0.09
C ASP A 109 3.80 -11.70 1.39
N ARG A 110 4.69 -12.11 2.31
CA ARG A 110 4.61 -11.88 3.76
C ARG A 110 6.01 -11.70 4.35
N ALA A 111 6.11 -10.80 5.33
CA ALA A 111 7.29 -10.68 6.17
C ALA A 111 6.89 -10.58 7.64
N ASP A 112 7.39 -11.51 8.46
CA ASP A 112 7.22 -11.47 9.92
C ASP A 112 8.47 -10.84 10.53
N LEU A 113 8.30 -9.64 11.09
CA LEU A 113 9.34 -8.87 11.75
C LEU A 113 9.21 -9.02 13.27
N GLU A 114 10.18 -8.50 14.02
CA GLU A 114 10.19 -8.60 15.48
C GLU A 114 8.96 -7.99 16.16
N GLN A 115 8.39 -6.91 15.59
CA GLN A 115 7.31 -6.13 16.21
C GLN A 115 6.06 -6.00 15.35
N CYS A 116 6.07 -6.56 14.15
CA CYS A 116 4.92 -6.51 13.26
C CYS A 116 5.00 -7.53 12.13
N THR A 117 3.86 -7.86 11.57
CA THR A 117 3.73 -8.63 10.33
C THR A 117 3.37 -7.70 9.18
N LEU A 118 3.92 -7.96 8.00
CA LEU A 118 3.65 -7.22 6.77
C LEU A 118 2.99 -8.15 5.77
N VAL A 119 1.83 -7.76 5.23
CA VAL A 119 1.18 -8.38 4.07
C VAL A 119 0.55 -7.28 3.23
N HIS A 120 0.33 -7.52 1.93
CA HIS A 120 -0.35 -6.52 1.10
C HIS A 120 -1.87 -6.55 1.29
N GLY A 121 -2.49 -7.72 1.18
CA GLY A 121 -3.93 -7.91 1.29
C GLY A 121 -4.39 -8.25 2.70
N SER A 122 -4.35 -9.51 3.07
CA SER A 122 -4.74 -10.00 4.40
C SER A 122 -3.80 -11.10 4.91
N PRO A 123 -3.77 -11.40 6.22
CA PRO A 123 -3.01 -12.55 6.74
C PRO A 123 -3.40 -13.89 6.11
N ARG A 124 -4.65 -14.06 5.66
CA ARG A 124 -5.16 -15.29 5.03
C ARG A 124 -4.76 -15.42 3.57
N HIS A 125 -4.81 -14.31 2.85
CA HIS A 125 -4.46 -14.21 1.43
C HIS A 125 -3.61 -12.96 1.21
N PRO A 126 -2.30 -13.07 1.42
CA PRO A 126 -1.40 -11.93 1.57
C PRO A 126 -1.40 -10.92 0.41
N ARG A 127 -1.79 -11.31 -0.81
CA ARG A 127 -1.82 -10.43 -1.97
C ARG A 127 -3.17 -9.87 -2.36
N ASP A 128 -4.25 -10.69 -2.28
CA ASP A 128 -5.46 -10.41 -3.08
C ASP A 128 -6.72 -10.16 -2.24
N GLU A 129 -6.71 -10.49 -0.94
CA GLU A 129 -7.89 -10.35 -0.11
C GLU A 129 -8.00 -8.92 0.45
N TYR A 130 -9.08 -8.23 0.06
CA TYR A 130 -9.40 -6.94 0.64
C TYR A 130 -9.89 -7.06 2.07
N LEU A 131 -9.45 -6.14 2.93
CA LEU A 131 -9.97 -5.94 4.28
C LEU A 131 -10.64 -4.57 4.34
N PHE A 132 -11.97 -4.58 4.21
CA PHE A 132 -12.77 -3.36 4.19
C PHE A 132 -13.29 -3.02 5.59
N ARG A 133 -13.62 -1.74 5.80
CA ARG A 133 -14.38 -1.28 6.97
C ARG A 133 -15.69 -2.07 7.14
N GLU A 134 -16.34 -2.43 6.04
CA GLU A 134 -17.59 -3.20 6.02
C GLU A 134 -17.41 -4.64 6.51
N ASP A 135 -16.18 -5.10 6.71
CA ASP A 135 -15.86 -6.39 7.32
C ASP A 135 -15.93 -6.35 8.85
N THR A 136 -16.18 -5.22 9.48
CA THR A 136 -16.14 -5.04 10.92
C THR A 136 -17.50 -5.21 11.61
N ILE A 137 -17.49 -5.28 12.94
CA ILE A 137 -18.66 -5.61 13.76
C ILE A 137 -19.81 -4.61 13.59
N GLU A 138 -19.53 -3.37 13.22
CA GLU A 138 -20.53 -2.34 12.98
C GLU A 138 -21.48 -2.70 11.83
N PHE A 139 -21.01 -3.57 10.89
CA PHE A 139 -21.75 -3.99 9.71
C PHE A 139 -22.24 -5.45 9.77
N LEU A 140 -21.91 -6.19 10.84
CA LEU A 140 -22.25 -7.62 11.00
C LEU A 140 -23.73 -7.96 10.84
N PRO A 141 -24.70 -7.15 11.30
CA PRO A 141 -26.12 -7.48 11.14
C PRO A 141 -26.59 -7.59 9.68
N GLN A 142 -25.78 -7.06 8.76
CA GLN A 142 -26.15 -6.95 7.34
C GLN A 142 -25.52 -8.05 6.45
N ARG A 143 -24.54 -8.83 6.97
CA ARG A 143 -23.84 -9.86 6.20
C ARG A 143 -23.56 -11.12 7.04
N GLN A 144 -23.89 -12.31 6.51
CA GLN A 144 -23.81 -13.60 7.21
C GLN A 144 -22.40 -14.23 7.27
N ASP A 145 -21.42 -13.73 6.47
CA ASP A 145 -20.09 -14.38 6.30
C ASP A 145 -18.92 -13.65 6.99
N PHE A 146 -19.22 -12.66 7.81
CA PHE A 146 -18.20 -11.76 8.35
C PHE A 146 -17.26 -12.38 9.39
N SER A 147 -17.81 -13.15 10.33
CA SER A 147 -17.06 -13.72 11.43
C SER A 147 -15.89 -14.59 10.96
N SER A 148 -16.09 -15.34 9.88
CA SER A 148 -15.08 -16.29 9.38
C SER A 148 -13.85 -15.61 8.76
N LYS A 149 -14.01 -14.42 8.15
CA LYS A 149 -12.92 -13.69 7.49
C LYS A 149 -11.97 -13.07 8.52
N LEU A 150 -12.49 -12.22 9.41
CA LEU A 150 -11.68 -11.57 10.44
C LEU A 150 -11.16 -12.58 11.45
N GLU A 151 -12.00 -13.54 11.90
CA GLU A 151 -11.54 -14.62 12.76
C GLU A 151 -10.34 -15.36 12.16
N GLY A 152 -10.43 -15.75 10.87
CA GLY A 152 -9.32 -16.39 10.18
C GLY A 152 -8.08 -15.51 10.03
N CYS A 153 -8.23 -14.18 9.89
CA CYS A 153 -7.10 -13.26 9.89
C CYS A 153 -6.42 -13.20 11.26
N PHE A 154 -7.19 -13.02 12.32
CA PHE A 154 -6.68 -12.91 13.68
C PHE A 154 -6.06 -14.21 14.22
N GLN A 155 -6.45 -15.38 13.69
CA GLN A 155 -5.80 -16.66 14.00
C GLN A 155 -4.37 -16.79 13.44
N LEU A 156 -3.99 -15.94 12.47
CA LEU A 156 -2.71 -15.98 11.76
C LEU A 156 -1.72 -14.88 12.20
N ILE A 157 -2.12 -14.07 13.19
CA ILE A 157 -1.31 -12.99 13.73
C ILE A 157 -1.40 -12.94 15.26
N ASP A 158 -0.30 -12.60 15.91
CA ASP A 158 -0.20 -12.40 17.36
C ASP A 158 0.35 -11.01 17.72
N GLN A 159 0.60 -10.19 16.71
CA GLN A 159 1.15 -8.84 16.78
C GLN A 159 0.48 -7.94 15.72
N PRO A 160 0.74 -6.60 15.71
CA PRO A 160 0.22 -5.71 14.67
C PRO A 160 0.59 -6.20 13.27
N CYS A 161 -0.41 -6.31 12.39
CA CYS A 161 -0.24 -6.69 10.99
C CYS A 161 -0.60 -5.51 10.10
N PHE A 162 0.39 -5.02 9.33
CA PHE A 162 0.21 -3.92 8.40
C PHE A 162 -0.24 -4.43 7.04
N VAL A 163 -1.24 -3.76 6.48
CA VAL A 163 -1.88 -4.09 5.20
C VAL A 163 -2.05 -2.82 4.34
N GLY A 164 -2.28 -3.01 3.04
CA GLY A 164 -2.60 -1.96 2.07
C GLY A 164 -3.86 -2.30 1.27
N HIS A 165 -3.72 -2.33 -0.07
CA HIS A 165 -4.64 -2.88 -1.06
C HIS A 165 -6.00 -2.17 -1.19
N THR A 166 -6.67 -1.78 -0.09
CA THR A 166 -7.92 -1.01 -0.16
C THR A 166 -7.71 0.47 -0.43
N HIS A 167 -6.50 0.99 -0.14
CA HIS A 167 -6.12 2.41 -0.19
C HIS A 167 -6.87 3.30 0.81
N VAL A 168 -7.48 2.71 1.83
CA VAL A 168 -8.25 3.42 2.88
C VAL A 168 -7.61 3.14 4.24
N PRO A 169 -7.00 4.14 4.89
CA PRO A 169 -6.29 3.94 6.14
C PRO A 169 -7.22 3.75 7.33
N GLY A 170 -6.81 2.90 8.26
CA GLY A 170 -7.52 2.65 9.51
C GLY A 170 -7.06 1.37 10.19
N VAL A 171 -7.61 1.10 11.36
CA VAL A 171 -7.31 -0.09 12.16
C VAL A 171 -8.57 -0.93 12.33
N ILE A 172 -8.43 -2.24 12.20
CA ILE A 172 -9.39 -3.22 12.74
C ILE A 172 -8.75 -3.81 13.99
N ASP A 173 -9.34 -3.56 15.14
CA ASP A 173 -8.83 -4.05 16.42
C ASP A 173 -9.19 -5.53 16.69
N ASP A 174 -8.67 -6.09 17.78
CA ASP A 174 -8.91 -7.48 18.19
C ASP A 174 -10.35 -7.78 18.63
N THR A 175 -11.18 -6.75 18.73
CA THR A 175 -12.62 -6.85 18.94
C THR A 175 -13.43 -6.60 17.66
N TRP A 176 -12.75 -6.49 16.53
CA TRP A 176 -13.25 -6.30 15.17
C TRP A 176 -13.98 -4.97 14.94
N HIS A 177 -13.58 -3.92 15.68
CA HIS A 177 -14.06 -2.56 15.44
C HIS A 177 -13.13 -1.83 14.48
N TRP A 178 -13.73 -0.96 13.67
CA TRP A 178 -12.99 -0.04 12.81
C TRP A 178 -12.65 1.25 13.53
N VAL A 179 -11.37 1.58 13.58
CA VAL A 179 -10.86 2.85 14.09
C VAL A 179 -10.28 3.63 12.92
N ALA A 180 -10.98 4.69 12.51
CA ALA A 180 -10.47 5.60 11.49
C ALA A 180 -9.32 6.48 12.05
N PRO A 181 -8.41 7.01 11.20
CA PRO A 181 -7.34 7.93 11.65
C PRO A 181 -7.84 9.12 12.47
N ALA A 182 -9.01 9.67 12.13
CA ALA A 182 -9.63 10.75 12.90
C ALA A 182 -10.07 10.35 14.32
N GLY A 183 -10.27 9.07 14.58
CA GLY A 183 -10.59 8.52 15.90
C GLY A 183 -9.36 8.34 16.81
N CYS A 184 -8.14 8.44 16.24
CA CYS A 184 -6.87 8.32 16.97
C CYS A 184 -5.86 9.40 16.53
N PRO A 185 -6.17 10.69 16.69
CA PRO A 185 -5.35 11.79 16.19
C PRO A 185 -3.94 11.83 16.81
N ASP A 186 -3.79 11.35 18.04
CA ASP A 186 -2.51 11.25 18.76
C ASP A 186 -1.78 9.92 18.51
N GLY A 187 -2.33 9.08 17.61
CA GLY A 187 -1.86 7.73 17.30
C GLY A 187 -2.71 6.63 17.93
N TYR A 188 -2.66 5.45 17.33
CA TYR A 188 -3.29 4.23 17.82
C TYR A 188 -2.28 3.40 18.61
N ASP A 189 -2.48 3.24 19.92
CA ASP A 189 -1.67 2.35 20.76
C ASP A 189 -2.10 0.89 20.54
N THR A 190 -1.23 0.10 19.96
CA THR A 190 -1.49 -1.33 19.73
C THR A 190 -1.42 -2.16 21.00
N GLU A 191 -0.83 -1.61 22.06
CA GLU A 191 -0.55 -2.34 23.32
C GLU A 191 0.20 -3.67 23.08
N GLY A 192 0.86 -3.81 21.93
CA GLY A 192 1.51 -5.06 21.49
C GLY A 192 0.53 -6.17 21.11
N ARG A 193 -0.78 -5.87 20.99
CA ARG A 193 -1.82 -6.83 20.61
C ARG A 193 -1.94 -6.96 19.08
N ALA A 194 -2.50 -8.08 18.65
CA ALA A 194 -2.89 -8.27 17.28
C ALA A 194 -3.92 -7.22 16.84
N CYS A 195 -3.64 -6.56 15.73
CA CYS A 195 -4.57 -5.67 15.04
C CYS A 195 -4.21 -5.64 13.56
N LEU A 196 -5.16 -5.29 12.70
CA LEU A 196 -4.95 -5.13 11.26
C LEU A 196 -4.90 -3.63 10.96
N VAL A 197 -3.75 -3.14 10.47
CA VAL A 197 -3.50 -1.71 10.24
C VAL A 197 -3.38 -1.47 8.74
N ASN A 198 -4.40 -0.88 8.13
CA ASN A 198 -4.29 -0.43 6.75
C ASN A 198 -3.63 0.94 6.73
N VAL A 199 -2.50 1.06 6.03
CA VAL A 199 -1.71 2.31 5.97
C VAL A 199 -2.25 3.30 4.93
N GLY A 200 -3.26 2.91 4.17
CA GLY A 200 -3.77 3.66 3.03
C GLY A 200 -2.85 3.52 1.82
N SER A 201 -2.85 4.50 0.95
CA SER A 201 -2.08 4.51 -0.28
C SER A 201 -1.22 5.77 -0.40
N VAL A 202 0.04 5.58 -0.77
CA VAL A 202 0.93 6.68 -1.14
C VAL A 202 0.49 7.29 -2.46
N GLY A 203 0.29 6.48 -3.49
CA GLY A 203 0.14 6.94 -4.86
C GLY A 203 -1.28 7.14 -5.36
N GLN A 204 -2.27 6.44 -4.78
CA GLN A 204 -3.67 6.50 -5.24
C GLN A 204 -4.67 6.36 -4.09
N PRO A 205 -4.75 7.32 -3.15
CA PRO A 205 -5.76 7.31 -2.09
C PRO A 205 -7.20 7.20 -2.65
N ARG A 206 -8.08 6.44 -1.94
CA ARG A 206 -9.48 6.18 -2.35
C ARG A 206 -10.50 6.55 -1.26
N ASP A 207 -10.14 7.45 -0.38
CA ASP A 207 -10.97 7.88 0.75
C ASP A 207 -11.43 9.35 0.62
N GLY A 208 -11.39 9.88 -0.61
CA GLY A 208 -11.77 11.27 -0.90
C GLY A 208 -10.72 12.32 -0.48
N ASN A 209 -9.55 11.89 -0.01
CA ASN A 209 -8.45 12.78 0.37
C ASN A 209 -7.26 12.58 -0.59
N HIS A 210 -6.89 13.61 -1.34
CA HIS A 210 -5.81 13.58 -2.32
C HIS A 210 -4.40 13.41 -1.73
N GLY A 211 -4.22 13.67 -0.43
CA GLY A 211 -2.92 13.55 0.22
C GLY A 211 -2.45 12.10 0.25
N ALA A 212 -1.17 11.87 -0.03
CA ALA A 212 -0.53 10.58 0.12
C ALA A 212 -0.65 10.08 1.56
N SER A 213 -1.01 8.81 1.74
CA SER A 213 -1.18 8.19 3.06
C SER A 213 -0.07 7.21 3.35
N TYR A 214 0.43 7.25 4.59
CA TYR A 214 1.34 6.25 5.13
C TYR A 214 1.22 6.21 6.66
N ALA A 215 1.89 5.26 7.33
CA ALA A 215 1.92 5.18 8.77
C ALA A 215 3.35 5.26 9.32
N LEU A 216 3.51 5.88 10.48
CA LEU A 216 4.70 5.77 11.32
C LEU A 216 4.42 4.77 12.43
N PHE A 217 5.40 3.93 12.75
CA PHE A 217 5.31 2.92 13.79
C PHE A 217 6.60 2.86 14.60
N ASP A 218 6.51 3.01 15.91
CA ASP A 218 7.63 2.98 16.85
C ASP A 218 7.79 1.63 17.58
N GLY A 219 7.01 0.61 17.18
CA GLY A 219 6.92 -0.70 17.84
C GLY A 219 5.73 -0.80 18.80
N LYS A 220 5.00 0.29 19.03
CA LYS A 220 3.85 0.34 19.93
C LYS A 220 2.72 1.19 19.38
N THR A 221 3.03 2.37 18.88
CA THR A 221 2.04 3.35 18.42
C THR A 221 2.09 3.50 16.90
N VAL A 222 0.93 3.45 16.28
CA VAL A 222 0.72 3.72 14.86
C VAL A 222 0.23 5.14 14.69
N GLN A 223 0.98 5.99 13.98
CA GLN A 223 0.56 7.35 13.64
C GLN A 223 0.26 7.42 12.15
N PHE A 224 -0.98 7.71 11.78
CA PHE A 224 -1.36 7.93 10.39
C PHE A 224 -0.92 9.30 9.91
N ARG A 225 -0.36 9.35 8.71
CA ARG A 225 0.14 10.59 8.10
C ARG A 225 -0.57 10.85 6.78
N ARG A 226 -0.78 12.14 6.51
CA ARG A 226 -1.27 12.66 5.23
C ARG A 226 -0.33 13.73 4.72
N VAL A 227 0.19 13.53 3.53
CA VAL A 227 1.19 14.41 2.91
C VAL A 227 0.63 14.98 1.62
N THR A 228 0.64 16.29 1.51
CA THR A 228 0.30 16.96 0.25
C THR A 228 1.43 16.83 -0.75
N TYR A 229 1.08 16.57 -1.99
CA TYR A 229 2.02 16.52 -3.12
C TYR A 229 1.39 17.17 -4.35
N ASP A 230 2.13 17.34 -5.44
CA ASP A 230 1.61 17.90 -6.69
C ASP A 230 0.82 16.84 -7.48
N VAL A 231 -0.45 16.67 -7.09
CA VAL A 231 -1.40 15.76 -7.72
C VAL A 231 -1.59 16.07 -9.21
N ALA A 232 -1.61 17.36 -9.55
CA ALA A 232 -1.80 17.79 -10.95
C ALA A 232 -0.61 17.38 -11.83
N SER A 233 0.62 17.48 -11.30
CA SER A 233 1.81 17.02 -12.00
C SER A 233 1.80 15.50 -12.18
N ALA A 234 1.43 14.74 -11.13
CA ALA A 234 1.31 13.28 -11.21
C ALA A 234 0.26 12.85 -12.26
N ALA A 235 -0.92 13.46 -12.25
CA ALA A 235 -1.97 13.20 -13.24
C ALA A 235 -1.53 13.54 -14.66
N ARG A 236 -0.83 14.67 -14.85
CA ARG A 236 -0.30 15.08 -16.16
C ARG A 236 0.68 14.06 -16.71
N ARG A 237 1.56 13.48 -15.88
CA ARG A 237 2.47 12.42 -16.30
C ARG A 237 1.73 11.24 -16.90
N ILE A 238 0.56 10.88 -16.34
CA ILE A 238 -0.28 9.81 -16.89
C ILE A 238 -0.90 10.23 -18.23
N PHE A 239 -1.43 11.46 -18.32
CA PHE A 239 -2.03 11.99 -19.56
C PHE A 239 -1.02 12.14 -20.71
N ASP A 240 0.25 12.37 -20.40
CA ASP A 240 1.33 12.48 -21.38
C ASP A 240 1.76 11.10 -21.96
N GLU A 241 1.36 9.99 -21.32
CA GLU A 241 1.64 8.62 -21.74
C GLU A 241 0.51 8.08 -22.62
N ALA A 242 0.73 8.06 -23.95
CA ALA A 242 -0.29 7.67 -24.92
C ALA A 242 -0.87 6.26 -24.71
N ASP A 243 -0.10 5.36 -24.09
CA ASP A 243 -0.49 3.97 -23.83
C ASP A 243 -1.12 3.75 -22.43
N LEU A 244 -1.25 4.80 -21.61
CA LEU A 244 -1.97 4.75 -20.34
C LEU A 244 -3.36 5.36 -20.49
N PRO A 245 -4.41 4.73 -19.94
CA PRO A 245 -5.74 5.30 -19.94
C PRO A 245 -5.83 6.61 -19.14
N ASP A 246 -6.35 7.69 -19.74
CA ASP A 246 -6.56 9.00 -19.08
C ASP A 246 -7.35 8.88 -17.77
N MET A 247 -8.26 7.91 -17.68
CA MET A 247 -9.05 7.65 -16.47
C MET A 247 -8.18 7.44 -15.22
N LEU A 248 -6.95 6.92 -15.38
CA LEU A 248 -6.02 6.72 -14.27
C LEU A 248 -5.54 8.06 -13.70
N GLY A 249 -5.27 9.05 -14.55
CA GLY A 249 -4.96 10.41 -14.13
C GLY A 249 -6.17 11.14 -13.51
N GLN A 250 -7.38 10.91 -14.05
CA GLN A 250 -8.62 11.49 -13.49
C GLN A 250 -8.88 10.96 -12.07
N ARG A 251 -8.64 9.67 -11.81
CA ARG A 251 -8.78 9.08 -10.47
C ARG A 251 -7.88 9.76 -9.43
N LEU A 252 -6.67 10.18 -9.79
CA LEU A 252 -5.81 10.95 -8.89
C LEU A 252 -6.41 12.31 -8.56
N LEU A 253 -7.01 12.99 -9.56
CA LEU A 253 -7.64 14.30 -9.38
C LEU A 253 -8.95 14.24 -8.56
N GLU A 254 -9.57 13.08 -8.42
CA GLU A 254 -10.85 12.86 -7.74
C GLU A 254 -10.72 12.05 -6.44
N ALA A 255 -9.54 11.45 -6.18
CA ALA A 255 -9.22 10.62 -4.99
C ALA A 255 -10.20 9.45 -4.74
N TRP A 256 -10.53 8.66 -5.79
CA TRP A 256 -11.43 7.50 -5.73
C TRP A 256 -10.91 6.26 -6.45
#